data_7735c5286960471732404b17ea6d7fb5
#
_entry.id   7735c5286960471732404b17ea6d7fb5
#
_cell.length_a   1.000
_cell.length_b   1.000
_cell.length_c   1.000
_cell.angle_alpha   90.00
_cell.angle_beta   90.00
_cell.angle_gamma   90.00
#
_symmetry.space_group_name_H-M   'P 1'
#
loop_
_entity.id
_entity.type
_entity.pdbx_description
1 polymer ?
#
loop_
_entity_poly.entity_id
_entity_poly.type
_entity_poly.pdbx_seq_one_letter_code
_entity_poly.pdbx_strand_id
1 'polypeptide(L)'
;MSVISAIRDFIAAECPYLDEFSEVFSGVSKVEVDTLDENPKNYMIEVAPADPVVRTYTNGDTVRRVAFHFCSRVFFGAADNIDTSDFYEHFSEWLEECTRKGNFPKLGSFREPRYIRPTTNGYLTDNETQTARYAIQCEFIYLQKRR
;
A
#
# COMPACT_ATOMS: atom_id res chain seq x y z
N MET A 1 17.19 -1.23 -6.63
CA MET A 1 15.84 -0.77 -6.24
C MET A 1 15.09 -1.92 -5.57
N SER A 2 14.57 -1.69 -4.39
CA SER A 2 13.77 -2.71 -3.70
C SER A 2 12.32 -2.73 -4.23
N VAL A 3 11.66 -3.87 -4.10
CA VAL A 3 10.26 -3.99 -4.51
C VAL A 3 9.37 -3.08 -3.67
N ILE A 4 9.65 -2.94 -2.36
CA ILE A 4 8.86 -2.06 -1.50
C ILE A 4 8.98 -0.59 -1.91
N SER A 5 10.15 -0.15 -2.36
CA SER A 5 10.33 1.21 -2.90
C SER A 5 9.51 1.41 -4.16
N ALA A 6 9.48 0.40 -5.04
CA ALA A 6 8.67 0.46 -6.25
C ALA A 6 7.17 0.55 -5.94
N ILE A 7 6.70 -0.19 -4.93
CA ILE A 7 5.31 -0.12 -4.47
C ILE A 7 5.00 1.27 -3.93
N ARG A 8 5.88 1.82 -3.09
CA ARG A 8 5.71 3.17 -2.54
C ARG A 8 5.60 4.20 -3.66
N ASP A 9 6.52 4.17 -4.62
CA ASP A 9 6.54 5.13 -5.72
C ASP A 9 5.28 5.01 -6.57
N PHE A 10 4.82 3.79 -6.81
CA PHE A 10 3.60 3.54 -7.56
C PHE A 10 2.38 4.12 -6.86
N ILE A 11 2.20 3.86 -5.57
CA ILE A 11 1.06 4.38 -4.80
C ILE A 11 1.12 5.90 -4.74
N ALA A 12 2.28 6.47 -4.45
CA ALA A 12 2.43 7.93 -4.34
C ALA A 12 2.13 8.65 -5.66
N ALA A 13 2.48 8.05 -6.80
CA ALA A 13 2.30 8.66 -8.11
C ALA A 13 0.92 8.41 -8.71
N GLU A 14 0.33 7.24 -8.48
CA GLU A 14 -0.84 6.79 -9.22
C GLU A 14 -2.14 6.77 -8.42
N CYS A 15 -2.09 6.71 -7.10
CA CYS A 15 -3.30 6.66 -6.29
C CYS A 15 -4.02 8.01 -6.30
N PRO A 16 -5.24 8.09 -6.82
CA PRO A 16 -5.95 9.37 -6.92
C PRO A 16 -6.59 9.81 -5.60
N TYR A 17 -6.63 8.94 -4.59
CA TYR A 17 -7.37 9.18 -3.35
C TYR A 17 -6.51 9.71 -2.21
N LEU A 18 -5.19 9.81 -2.38
CA LEU A 18 -4.31 10.32 -1.31
C LEU A 18 -4.68 11.74 -0.91
N ASP A 19 -5.17 12.54 -1.83
CA ASP A 19 -5.55 13.93 -1.57
C ASP A 19 -6.82 14.06 -0.71
N GLU A 20 -7.59 12.99 -0.54
CA GLU A 20 -8.77 13.02 0.33
C GLU A 20 -8.43 13.42 1.76
N PHE A 21 -7.20 13.11 2.22
CA PHE A 21 -6.72 13.47 3.54
C PHE A 21 -5.83 14.71 3.56
N SER A 22 -5.31 15.14 2.44
CA SER A 22 -4.27 16.15 2.39
C SER A 22 -4.73 17.53 1.91
N GLU A 23 -6.01 17.78 1.80
CA GLU A 23 -6.57 19.07 1.35
C GLU A 23 -6.07 20.27 2.16
N VAL A 24 -5.71 20.05 3.42
CA VAL A 24 -5.27 21.13 4.33
C VAL A 24 -3.78 21.41 4.20
N PHE A 25 -3.01 20.55 3.55
CA PHE A 25 -1.55 20.63 3.50
C PHE A 25 -1.02 20.81 2.07
N SER A 26 -1.38 21.89 1.40
CA SER A 26 -0.81 22.34 0.13
C SER A 26 -0.63 21.25 -0.96
N GLY A 27 -1.43 20.22 -0.93
CA GLY A 27 -1.58 19.31 -2.07
C GLY A 27 -0.48 18.29 -2.32
N VAL A 28 0.47 18.11 -1.41
CA VAL A 28 1.50 17.10 -1.59
C VAL A 28 1.31 15.98 -0.57
N SER A 29 0.77 14.86 -1.04
CA SER A 29 0.71 13.64 -0.24
C SER A 29 2.08 12.98 -0.23
N LYS A 30 2.57 12.64 0.95
CA LYS A 30 3.86 11.99 1.11
C LYS A 30 3.65 10.59 1.66
N VAL A 31 4.13 9.60 0.92
CA VAL A 31 4.13 8.21 1.37
C VAL A 31 5.54 7.83 1.79
N GLU A 32 5.72 7.45 3.04
CA GLU A 32 7.00 7.05 3.59
C GLU A 32 7.06 5.54 3.79
N VAL A 33 8.26 4.99 3.92
CA VAL A 33 8.48 3.58 4.20
C VAL A 33 8.91 3.44 5.66
N ASP A 34 8.17 2.61 6.41
CA ASP A 34 8.45 2.22 7.79
C ASP A 34 8.48 3.36 8.82
N THR A 35 8.01 4.55 8.46
CA THR A 35 7.88 5.67 9.40
C THR A 35 6.57 6.42 9.20
N LEU A 36 5.95 6.80 10.32
CA LEU A 36 4.85 7.75 10.33
C LEU A 36 5.29 8.98 11.11
N ASP A 37 5.11 10.12 10.47
CA ASP A 37 5.30 11.40 11.13
C ASP A 37 4.21 11.59 12.20
N GLU A 38 4.47 12.42 13.20
CA GLU A 38 3.49 12.73 14.25
C GLU A 38 2.32 13.56 13.74
N ASN A 39 2.47 14.21 12.59
CA ASN A 39 1.42 15.01 11.99
C ASN A 39 0.28 14.12 11.46
N PRO A 40 -0.98 14.52 11.70
CA PRO A 40 -2.12 13.81 11.11
C PRO A 40 -2.08 13.86 9.58
N LYS A 41 -2.74 12.86 8.95
CA LYS A 41 -2.88 12.75 7.50
C LYS A 41 -1.57 12.42 6.77
N ASN A 42 -0.68 11.71 7.44
CA ASN A 42 0.50 11.12 6.82
C ASN A 42 0.24 9.68 6.41
N TYR A 43 0.99 9.24 5.42
CA TYR A 43 0.92 7.89 4.89
C TYR A 43 2.24 7.16 5.07
N MET A 44 2.16 5.85 5.24
CA MET A 44 3.34 5.00 5.35
C MET A 44 3.04 3.64 4.76
N ILE A 45 4.06 3.03 4.14
CA ILE A 45 4.05 1.63 3.79
C ILE A 45 4.98 0.89 4.72
N GLU A 46 4.48 -0.20 5.32
CA GLU A 46 5.23 -1.04 6.25
C GLU A 46 5.29 -2.45 5.70
N VAL A 47 6.49 -3.01 5.61
CA VAL A 47 6.66 -4.40 5.17
C VAL A 47 6.11 -5.34 6.23
N ALA A 48 5.27 -6.27 5.81
CA ALA A 48 4.69 -7.28 6.70
C ALA A 48 5.42 -8.62 6.53
N PRO A 49 5.57 -9.41 7.60
CA PRO A 49 6.13 -10.75 7.48
C PRO A 49 5.25 -11.65 6.62
N ALA A 50 5.86 -12.36 5.69
CA ALA A 50 5.17 -13.34 4.86
C ALA A 50 6.20 -14.23 4.20
N ASP A 51 5.78 -15.40 3.74
CA ASP A 51 6.63 -16.29 2.97
C ASP A 51 6.94 -15.61 1.63
N PRO A 52 8.22 -15.31 1.34
CA PRO A 52 8.57 -14.57 0.13
C PRO A 52 8.43 -15.37 -1.16
N VAL A 53 8.47 -16.68 -1.10
CA VAL A 53 8.37 -17.54 -2.28
C VAL A 53 7.06 -18.32 -2.23
N VAL A 54 6.17 -18.04 -3.19
CA VAL A 54 4.88 -18.71 -3.31
C VAL A 54 5.00 -20.01 -4.08
N ARG A 55 5.82 -20.01 -5.13
CA ARG A 55 5.97 -21.15 -6.02
C ARG A 55 7.35 -21.10 -6.68
N THR A 56 7.94 -22.28 -6.90
CA THR A 56 9.18 -22.44 -7.66
C THR A 56 8.91 -23.34 -8.86
N TYR A 57 9.32 -22.88 -10.04
CA TYR A 57 9.22 -23.68 -11.27
C TYR A 57 10.50 -24.46 -11.51
N THR A 58 10.41 -25.51 -12.32
CA THR A 58 11.56 -26.39 -12.58
C THR A 58 12.70 -25.70 -13.30
N ASN A 59 12.42 -24.64 -14.07
CA ASN A 59 13.47 -23.84 -14.74
C ASN A 59 14.17 -22.85 -13.82
N GLY A 60 13.77 -22.77 -12.55
CA GLY A 60 14.36 -21.86 -11.56
C GLY A 60 13.64 -20.54 -11.38
N ASP A 61 12.61 -20.25 -12.17
CA ASP A 61 11.78 -19.07 -11.97
C ASP A 61 10.96 -19.23 -10.67
N THR A 62 10.68 -18.13 -10.00
CA THR A 62 9.91 -18.16 -8.75
C THR A 62 8.78 -17.13 -8.80
N VAL A 63 7.64 -17.49 -8.23
CA VAL A 63 6.57 -16.54 -7.92
C VAL A 63 6.81 -16.06 -6.51
N ARG A 64 6.92 -14.75 -6.35
CA ARG A 64 7.28 -14.12 -5.07
C ARG A 64 6.18 -13.21 -4.57
N ARG A 65 6.21 -12.98 -3.26
CA ARG A 65 5.23 -12.16 -2.55
C ARG A 65 5.95 -11.09 -1.75
N VAL A 66 5.42 -9.86 -1.81
CA VAL A 66 5.70 -8.83 -0.82
C VAL A 66 4.38 -8.49 -0.15
N ALA A 67 4.28 -8.80 1.14
CA ALA A 67 3.15 -8.37 1.96
C ALA A 67 3.48 -7.02 2.57
N PHE A 68 2.52 -6.12 2.59
CA PHE A 68 2.73 -4.79 3.14
C PHE A 68 1.44 -4.25 3.74
N HIS A 69 1.61 -3.32 4.69
CA HIS A 69 0.51 -2.54 5.24
C HIS A 69 0.60 -1.13 4.68
N PHE A 70 -0.49 -0.63 4.15
CA PHE A 70 -0.61 0.79 3.87
C PHE A 70 -1.30 1.44 5.06
N CYS A 71 -0.64 2.43 5.66
CA CYS A 71 -1.06 3.02 6.92
C CYS A 71 -1.26 4.52 6.77
N SER A 72 -2.14 5.06 7.59
CA SER A 72 -2.35 6.51 7.70
C SER A 72 -2.57 6.89 9.15
N ARG A 73 -2.18 8.12 9.48
CA ARG A 73 -2.48 8.71 10.78
C ARG A 73 -3.42 9.89 10.55
N VAL A 74 -4.55 9.88 11.22
CA VAL A 74 -5.61 10.88 11.04
C VAL A 74 -6.10 11.34 12.41
N PHE A 75 -6.82 12.47 12.44
CA PHE A 75 -7.49 12.89 13.66
C PHE A 75 -8.58 11.89 14.02
N PHE A 76 -8.68 11.58 15.32
CA PHE A 76 -9.68 10.65 15.84
C PHE A 76 -10.98 11.39 16.13
N GLY A 77 -12.06 11.00 15.46
CA GLY A 77 -13.40 11.55 15.63
C GLY A 77 -14.39 10.83 14.73
N ALA A 78 -15.67 10.93 15.03
CA ALA A 78 -16.71 10.18 14.31
C ALA A 78 -16.74 10.52 12.81
N ALA A 79 -16.66 11.82 12.47
CA ALA A 79 -16.67 12.26 11.08
C ALA A 79 -15.41 11.81 10.36
N ASP A 80 -14.25 11.95 11.01
CA ASP A 80 -12.96 11.54 10.44
C ASP A 80 -12.90 10.03 10.25
N ASN A 81 -13.50 9.26 11.15
CA ASN A 81 -13.55 7.79 11.03
C ASN A 81 -14.37 7.35 9.82
N ILE A 82 -15.46 8.02 9.52
CA ILE A 82 -16.28 7.74 8.34
C ILE A 82 -15.49 8.06 7.07
N ASP A 83 -14.85 9.23 7.02
CA ASP A 83 -14.03 9.64 5.88
C ASP A 83 -12.85 8.69 5.65
N THR A 84 -12.24 8.22 6.74
CA THR A 84 -11.15 7.26 6.69
C THR A 84 -11.62 5.92 6.15
N SER A 85 -12.78 5.44 6.59
CA SER A 85 -13.36 4.19 6.09
C SER A 85 -13.65 4.28 4.59
N ASP A 86 -14.20 5.39 4.13
CA ASP A 86 -14.47 5.64 2.71
C ASP A 86 -13.16 5.65 1.92
N PHE A 87 -12.12 6.29 2.44
CA PHE A 87 -10.81 6.30 1.80
C PHE A 87 -10.27 4.87 1.60
N TYR A 88 -10.30 4.05 2.63
CA TYR A 88 -9.76 2.69 2.54
C TYR A 88 -10.59 1.80 1.63
N GLU A 89 -11.89 2.02 1.56
CA GLU A 89 -12.76 1.34 0.60
C GLU A 89 -12.37 1.72 -0.84
N HIS A 90 -12.19 3.01 -1.12
CA HIS A 90 -11.73 3.50 -2.41
C HIS A 90 -10.33 2.99 -2.75
N PHE A 91 -9.42 3.00 -1.79
CA PHE A 91 -8.07 2.50 -1.97
C PHE A 91 -8.07 1.01 -2.35
N SER A 92 -8.90 0.23 -1.67
CA SER A 92 -9.07 -1.20 -1.93
C SER A 92 -9.57 -1.44 -3.36
N GLU A 93 -10.60 -0.72 -3.76
CA GLU A 93 -11.16 -0.79 -5.11
C GLU A 93 -10.13 -0.37 -6.16
N TRP A 94 -9.35 0.66 -5.87
CA TRP A 94 -8.31 1.14 -6.79
C TRP A 94 -7.22 0.08 -7.00
N LEU A 95 -6.77 -0.60 -5.93
CA LEU A 95 -5.78 -1.67 -6.07
C LEU A 95 -6.31 -2.82 -6.93
N GLU A 96 -7.55 -3.22 -6.72
CA GLU A 96 -8.18 -4.25 -7.54
C GLU A 96 -8.28 -3.82 -9.01
N GLU A 97 -8.60 -2.57 -9.24
CA GLU A 97 -8.65 -1.99 -10.58
C GLU A 97 -7.28 -1.97 -11.25
N CYS A 98 -6.22 -1.65 -10.51
CA CYS A 98 -4.85 -1.71 -11.02
C CYS A 98 -4.52 -3.11 -11.56
N THR A 99 -4.87 -4.14 -10.81
CA THR A 99 -4.67 -5.53 -11.25
C THR A 99 -5.44 -5.83 -12.52
N ARG A 100 -6.71 -5.43 -12.60
CA ARG A 100 -7.53 -5.66 -13.78
C ARG A 100 -6.98 -4.97 -15.03
N LYS A 101 -6.48 -3.75 -14.88
CA LYS A 101 -5.94 -2.96 -15.99
C LYS A 101 -4.47 -3.26 -16.31
N GLY A 102 -3.80 -4.03 -15.49
CA GLY A 102 -2.37 -4.30 -15.66
C GLY A 102 -1.49 -3.12 -15.32
N ASN A 103 -1.95 -2.21 -14.46
CA ASN A 103 -1.19 -1.06 -14.02
C ASN A 103 -0.50 -1.42 -12.69
N PHE A 104 0.82 -1.59 -12.73
CA PHE A 104 1.60 -2.15 -11.62
C PHE A 104 2.81 -1.29 -11.29
N PRO A 105 3.38 -1.46 -10.07
CA PRO A 105 4.71 -0.92 -9.77
C PRO A 105 5.74 -1.34 -10.80
N LYS A 106 6.65 -0.45 -11.12
CA LYS A 106 7.69 -0.71 -12.11
C LYS A 106 8.81 -1.54 -11.49
N LEU A 107 9.02 -2.70 -12.08
CA LEU A 107 10.05 -3.64 -11.65
C LEU A 107 11.15 -3.73 -12.72
N GLY A 108 12.30 -4.29 -12.35
CA GLY A 108 13.38 -4.50 -13.28
C GLY A 108 13.08 -5.60 -14.30
N SER A 109 13.99 -5.79 -15.26
CA SER A 109 13.79 -6.62 -16.45
C SER A 109 13.59 -8.11 -16.16
N PHE A 110 13.98 -8.60 -14.98
CA PHE A 110 13.83 -10.02 -14.63
C PHE A 110 12.60 -10.29 -13.75
N ARG A 111 11.70 -9.30 -13.62
CA ARG A 111 10.52 -9.39 -12.76
C ARG A 111 9.28 -9.01 -13.55
N GLU A 112 8.25 -9.84 -13.45
CA GLU A 112 6.95 -9.59 -14.09
C GLU A 112 5.87 -9.45 -13.03
N PRO A 113 5.21 -8.28 -12.92
CA PRO A 113 4.09 -8.14 -12.00
C PRO A 113 2.94 -9.09 -12.36
N ARG A 114 2.30 -9.67 -11.34
CA ARG A 114 1.15 -10.56 -11.52
C ARG A 114 -0.12 -9.90 -11.01
N TYR A 115 -0.16 -9.56 -9.73
CA TYR A 115 -1.28 -8.82 -9.18
C TYR A 115 -0.88 -8.11 -7.90
N ILE A 116 -1.63 -7.05 -7.59
CA ILE A 116 -1.55 -6.31 -6.32
C ILE A 116 -2.97 -6.20 -5.79
N ARG A 117 -3.16 -6.52 -4.51
CA ARG A 117 -4.50 -6.55 -3.94
C ARG A 117 -4.50 -6.32 -2.43
N PRO A 118 -5.61 -5.80 -1.88
CA PRO A 118 -5.81 -5.82 -0.44
C PRO A 118 -6.12 -7.25 0.02
N THR A 119 -5.66 -7.59 1.23
CA THR A 119 -5.96 -8.87 1.87
C THR A 119 -6.89 -8.71 3.05
N THR A 120 -7.09 -7.48 3.53
CA THR A 120 -8.06 -7.13 4.57
C THR A 120 -8.80 -5.86 4.18
N ASN A 121 -9.85 -5.52 4.91
CA ASN A 121 -10.42 -4.18 4.89
C ASN A 121 -9.53 -3.25 5.71
N GLY A 122 -9.69 -1.93 5.52
CA GLY A 122 -9.04 -0.96 6.38
C GLY A 122 -9.51 -1.11 7.84
N TYR A 123 -8.60 -0.97 8.79
CA TYR A 123 -8.94 -1.15 10.20
C TYR A 123 -8.11 -0.21 11.08
N LEU A 124 -8.65 0.06 12.27
CA LEU A 124 -7.96 0.84 13.28
C LEU A 124 -6.91 -0.02 13.95
N THR A 125 -5.66 0.44 13.96
CA THR A 125 -4.56 -0.30 14.61
C THR A 125 -4.18 0.31 15.94
N ASP A 126 -4.36 1.63 16.11
CA ASP A 126 -3.97 2.34 17.31
C ASP A 126 -4.76 3.62 17.39
N ASN A 127 -5.17 4.04 18.60
CA ASN A 127 -5.79 5.33 18.83
C ASN A 127 -5.14 6.00 20.03
N GLU A 128 -4.42 7.06 19.77
CA GLU A 128 -3.91 7.94 20.81
C GLU A 128 -4.87 9.12 20.97
N THR A 129 -4.63 9.96 21.98
CA THR A 129 -5.58 10.95 22.51
C THR A 129 -6.31 11.80 21.44
N GLN A 130 -5.64 12.14 20.35
CA GLN A 130 -6.22 12.99 19.30
C GLN A 130 -6.04 12.44 17.90
N THR A 131 -5.26 11.37 17.75
CA THR A 131 -4.98 10.78 16.44
C THR A 131 -5.24 9.28 16.47
N ALA A 132 -5.51 8.72 15.30
CA ALA A 132 -5.69 7.30 15.12
C ALA A 132 -4.84 6.82 13.96
N ARG A 133 -4.30 5.63 14.11
CA ARG A 133 -3.58 4.94 13.05
C ARG A 133 -4.48 3.88 12.44
N TYR A 134 -4.67 3.97 11.13
CA TYR A 134 -5.42 2.98 10.36
C TYR A 134 -4.49 2.27 9.41
N ALA A 135 -4.81 1.04 9.08
CA ALA A 135 -4.03 0.24 8.15
C ALA A 135 -4.92 -0.64 7.29
N ILE A 136 -4.41 -1.01 6.14
CA ILE A 136 -4.97 -2.06 5.31
C ILE A 136 -3.82 -2.98 4.92
N GLN A 137 -4.02 -4.29 5.05
CA GLN A 137 -3.03 -5.28 4.65
C GLN A 137 -3.20 -5.59 3.18
N CYS A 138 -2.08 -5.64 2.47
CA CYS A 138 -2.05 -5.85 1.04
C CYS A 138 -0.95 -6.85 0.68
N GLU A 139 -1.01 -7.37 -0.55
CA GLU A 139 0.08 -8.17 -1.09
C GLU A 139 0.31 -7.83 -2.55
N PHE A 140 1.56 -7.91 -2.96
CA PHE A 140 1.99 -7.77 -4.34
C PHE A 140 2.69 -9.04 -4.76
N ILE A 141 2.23 -9.65 -5.84
CA ILE A 141 2.74 -10.92 -6.36
C ILE A 141 3.39 -10.66 -7.70
N TYR A 142 4.58 -11.20 -7.88
CA TYR A 142 5.33 -11.05 -9.13
C TYR A 142 6.14 -12.31 -9.44
N LEU A 143 6.44 -12.50 -10.72
CA LEU A 143 7.33 -13.57 -11.18
C LEU A 143 8.76 -13.04 -11.20
N GLN A 144 9.66 -13.76 -10.54
CA GLN A 144 11.10 -13.50 -10.58
C GLN A 144 11.72 -14.49 -11.54
N LYS A 145 12.17 -14.01 -12.69
CA LYS A 145 12.84 -14.87 -13.67
C LYS A 145 14.25 -15.20 -13.22
N ARG A 146 14.66 -16.44 -13.49
CA ARG A 146 16.04 -16.86 -13.26
C ARG A 146 16.96 -16.09 -14.21
N ARG A 147 18.06 -15.60 -13.68
CA ARG A 147 19.09 -14.93 -14.47
C ARG A 147 20.05 -15.92 -15.12
#